data_00aed7b95b0b947c89e7053e92d3ba4f
#
_entry.id   00aed7b95b0b947c89e7053e92d3ba4f
#
_cell.length_a   1.000
_cell.length_b   1.000
_cell.length_c   1.000
_cell.angle_alpha   90.00
_cell.angle_beta   90.00
_cell.angle_gamma   90.00
#
_symmetry.space_group_name_H-M   'P 1'
#
loop_
_entity.id
_entity.type
_entity.pdbx_description
1 polymer ?
#
loop_
_entity_poly.entity_id
_entity_poly.type
_entity_poly.pdbx_seq_one_letter_code
_entity_poly.pdbx_strand_id
1 'polypeptide(L)'
;MSESPLLQVRNIETFYGPVMAIRGISLDVHEGKIVSILGGNGAGKTTILKTICGALEPQKGTIVFSGQDITAWQPDKTAKQGMGHVPEGREVFPFLSVKENLEMGAYNRKGKNEIDDDLEMVFHYFP
;
A
#
# COMPACT_ATOMS: atom_id res chain seq x y z
N MET A 1 -23.45 -8.55 -13.85
CA MET A 1 -23.16 -7.17 -13.45
C MET A 1 -21.73 -7.05 -12.97
N SER A 2 -20.97 -6.23 -13.62
CA SER A 2 -19.58 -6.02 -13.21
C SER A 2 -19.54 -4.93 -12.14
N GLU A 3 -18.98 -5.24 -11.02
CA GLU A 3 -18.72 -4.24 -10.00
C GLU A 3 -17.46 -3.47 -10.37
N SER A 4 -17.43 -2.19 -10.02
CA SER A 4 -16.23 -1.39 -10.21
C SER A 4 -15.10 -1.94 -9.35
N PRO A 5 -13.86 -2.00 -9.86
CA PRO A 5 -12.74 -2.42 -9.05
C PRO A 5 -12.56 -1.52 -7.83
N LEU A 6 -12.13 -2.11 -6.72
CA LEU A 6 -11.76 -1.33 -5.52
C LEU A 6 -10.57 -0.42 -5.82
N LEU A 7 -9.57 -0.95 -6.53
CA LEU A 7 -8.40 -0.20 -6.96
C LEU A 7 -8.31 -0.23 -8.48
N GLN A 8 -8.16 0.93 -9.10
CA GLN A 8 -7.98 1.05 -10.54
C GLN A 8 -6.71 1.86 -10.80
N VAL A 9 -5.76 1.23 -11.46
CA VAL A 9 -4.50 1.88 -11.87
C VAL A 9 -4.50 1.94 -13.39
N ARG A 10 -4.30 3.14 -13.94
CA ARG A 10 -4.39 3.36 -15.39
C ARG A 10 -3.16 4.09 -15.89
N ASN A 11 -2.39 3.42 -16.73
CA ASN A 11 -1.29 3.99 -17.51
C ASN A 11 -0.29 4.78 -16.68
N ILE A 12 0.07 4.29 -15.49
CA ILE A 12 1.03 5.00 -14.64
C ILE A 12 2.44 4.88 -15.21
N GLU A 13 3.15 6.00 -15.17
CA GLU A 13 4.56 6.09 -15.53
C GLU A 13 5.30 6.75 -14.38
N THR A 14 6.32 6.10 -13.88
CA THR A 14 7.08 6.60 -12.73
C THR A 14 8.57 6.59 -13.06
N PHE A 15 9.25 7.64 -12.63
CA PHE A 15 10.67 7.83 -12.89
C PHE A 15 11.47 7.86 -11.58
N TYR A 16 12.70 7.36 -11.65
CA TYR A 16 13.74 7.63 -10.67
C TYR A 16 14.75 8.57 -11.33
N GLY A 17 14.66 9.87 -11.02
CA GLY A 17 15.44 10.88 -11.72
C GLY A 17 15.12 10.83 -13.22
N PRO A 18 16.13 10.68 -14.11
CA PRO A 18 15.89 10.60 -15.54
C PRO A 18 15.47 9.21 -16.03
N VAL A 19 15.48 8.20 -15.15
CA VAL A 19 15.22 6.81 -15.53
C VAL A 19 13.74 6.47 -15.34
N MET A 20 13.08 6.05 -16.42
CA MET A 20 11.69 5.58 -16.36
C MET A 20 11.67 4.16 -15.79
N ALA A 21 11.14 4.02 -14.57
CA ALA A 21 11.03 2.74 -13.89
C ALA A 21 9.77 1.95 -14.24
N ILE A 22 8.67 2.66 -14.55
CA ILE A 22 7.39 2.07 -14.95
C ILE A 22 6.90 2.76 -16.21
N ARG A 23 6.42 1.96 -17.18
CA ARG A 23 5.90 2.45 -18.46
C ARG A 23 4.44 2.03 -18.64
N GLY A 24 3.52 2.96 -18.45
CA GLY A 24 2.13 2.75 -18.82
C GLY A 24 1.47 1.50 -18.21
N ILE A 25 1.72 1.25 -16.94
CA ILE A 25 1.18 0.09 -16.25
C ILE A 25 -0.28 0.34 -15.86
N SER A 26 -1.12 -0.67 -16.11
CA SER A 26 -2.53 -0.65 -15.70
C SER A 26 -2.87 -1.94 -15.00
N LEU A 27 -3.66 -1.86 -13.93
CA LEU A 27 -4.16 -3.04 -13.22
C LEU A 27 -5.40 -2.67 -12.43
N ASP A 28 -6.21 -3.68 -12.13
CA ASP A 28 -7.40 -3.56 -11.30
C ASP A 28 -7.35 -4.57 -10.17
N VAL A 29 -7.84 -4.16 -9.00
CA VAL A 29 -8.04 -5.08 -7.87
C VAL A 29 -9.49 -4.95 -7.43
N HIS A 30 -10.22 -6.04 -7.49
CA HIS A 30 -11.61 -6.09 -7.02
C HIS A 30 -11.65 -6.43 -5.54
N GLU A 31 -12.68 -5.97 -4.86
CA GLU A 31 -12.86 -6.26 -3.44
C GLU A 31 -12.90 -7.77 -3.19
N GLY A 32 -12.21 -8.20 -2.13
CA GLY A 32 -12.14 -9.62 -1.77
C GLY A 32 -11.22 -10.46 -2.65
N LYS A 33 -10.43 -9.83 -3.52
CA LYS A 33 -9.54 -10.54 -4.45
C LYS A 33 -8.08 -10.22 -4.15
N ILE A 34 -7.21 -11.15 -4.54
CA ILE A 34 -5.76 -10.99 -4.45
C ILE A 34 -5.20 -10.92 -5.87
N VAL A 35 -4.37 -9.92 -6.11
CA VAL A 35 -3.67 -9.74 -7.40
C VAL A 35 -2.18 -9.85 -7.16
N SER A 36 -1.51 -10.67 -7.96
CA SER A 36 -0.06 -10.82 -7.89
C SER A 36 0.63 -10.10 -9.04
N ILE A 37 1.72 -9.43 -8.72
CA ILE A 37 2.57 -8.79 -9.73
C ILE A 37 3.83 -9.63 -9.84
N LEU A 38 4.04 -10.24 -11.01
CA LEU A 38 5.15 -11.14 -11.24
C LEU A 38 6.22 -10.47 -12.12
N GLY A 39 7.46 -10.83 -11.87
CA GLY A 39 8.58 -10.33 -12.65
C GLY A 39 9.89 -10.57 -11.92
N GLY A 40 10.99 -10.44 -12.64
CA GLY A 40 12.32 -10.52 -12.05
C GLY A 40 12.69 -9.29 -11.23
N ASN A 41 13.81 -9.34 -10.55
CA ASN A 41 14.36 -8.17 -9.85
C ASN A 41 14.64 -7.06 -10.86
N GLY A 42 14.23 -5.84 -10.49
CA GLY A 42 14.39 -4.69 -11.39
C GLY A 42 13.27 -4.52 -12.41
N ALA A 43 12.23 -5.37 -12.38
CA ALA A 43 11.08 -5.24 -13.29
C ALA A 43 10.07 -4.16 -12.89
N GLY A 44 10.33 -3.44 -11.79
CA GLY A 44 9.47 -2.34 -11.37
C GLY A 44 8.36 -2.71 -10.38
N LYS A 45 8.35 -3.93 -9.86
CA LYS A 45 7.31 -4.39 -8.93
C LYS A 45 7.20 -3.49 -7.70
N THR A 46 8.32 -3.21 -7.05
CA THR A 46 8.35 -2.35 -5.86
C THR A 46 7.94 -0.92 -6.22
N THR A 47 8.36 -0.45 -7.38
CA THR A 47 8.02 0.89 -7.86
C THR A 47 6.50 1.04 -8.07
N ILE A 48 5.85 0.01 -8.61
CA ILE A 48 4.39 0.00 -8.77
C ILE A 48 3.71 0.16 -7.41
N LEU A 49 4.10 -0.63 -6.43
CA LEU A 49 3.51 -0.58 -5.08
C LEU A 49 3.77 0.78 -4.42
N LYS A 50 4.98 1.32 -4.52
CA LYS A 50 5.31 2.63 -3.97
C LYS A 50 4.52 3.75 -4.63
N THR A 51 4.29 3.65 -5.93
CA THR A 51 3.49 4.65 -6.66
C THR A 51 2.03 4.62 -6.20
N ILE A 52 1.47 3.43 -6.01
CA ILE A 52 0.08 3.28 -5.58
C ILE A 52 -0.12 3.86 -4.17
N CYS A 53 0.78 3.56 -3.24
CA CYS A 53 0.62 4.04 -1.85
C CYS A 53 1.10 5.48 -1.63
N GLY A 54 1.66 6.12 -2.63
CA GLY A 54 2.04 7.53 -2.55
C GLY A 54 3.49 7.80 -2.20
N ALA A 55 4.32 6.76 -2.00
CA ALA A 55 5.73 6.94 -1.71
C ALA A 55 6.51 7.48 -2.92
N LEU A 56 5.99 7.25 -4.12
CA LEU A 56 6.50 7.84 -5.37
C LEU A 56 5.35 8.49 -6.11
N GLU A 57 5.63 9.59 -6.78
CA GLU A 57 4.65 10.31 -7.57
C GLU A 57 4.70 9.86 -9.03
N PRO A 58 3.57 9.44 -9.64
CA PRO A 58 3.56 9.10 -11.05
C PRO A 58 3.63 10.38 -11.91
N GLN A 59 4.36 10.32 -13.01
CA GLN A 59 4.43 11.40 -13.98
C GLN A 59 3.20 11.42 -14.89
N LYS A 60 2.60 10.25 -15.11
CA LYS A 60 1.41 10.09 -15.92
C LYS A 60 0.53 9.02 -15.33
N GLY A 61 -0.74 9.06 -15.70
CA GLY A 61 -1.71 8.06 -15.32
C GLY A 61 -2.53 8.46 -14.11
N THR A 62 -3.43 7.56 -13.73
CA THR A 62 -4.35 7.80 -12.62
C THR A 62 -4.45 6.58 -11.72
N ILE A 63 -4.73 6.84 -10.45
CA ILE A 63 -4.96 5.81 -9.45
C ILE A 63 -6.25 6.17 -8.73
N VAL A 64 -7.24 5.26 -8.80
CA VAL A 64 -8.54 5.44 -8.15
C VAL A 64 -8.71 4.33 -7.11
N PHE A 65 -9.02 4.72 -5.89
CA PHE A 65 -9.25 3.78 -4.79
C PHE A 65 -10.62 4.06 -4.18
N SER A 66 -11.46 3.03 -4.14
CA SER A 66 -12.82 3.14 -3.58
C SER A 66 -13.62 4.28 -4.22
N GLY A 67 -13.47 4.47 -5.53
CA GLY A 67 -14.15 5.52 -6.28
C GLY A 67 -13.54 6.91 -6.17
N GLN A 68 -12.45 7.05 -5.46
CA GLN A 68 -11.79 8.34 -5.24
C GLN A 68 -10.43 8.39 -5.92
N ASP A 69 -10.15 9.46 -6.64
CA ASP A 69 -8.84 9.66 -7.27
C ASP A 69 -7.81 9.99 -6.18
N ILE A 70 -6.86 9.10 -6.02
CA ILE A 70 -5.77 9.24 -5.04
C ILE A 70 -4.42 9.46 -5.71
N THR A 71 -4.42 9.79 -7.00
CA THR A 71 -3.20 10.00 -7.77
C THR A 71 -2.32 11.07 -7.10
N ALA A 72 -1.05 10.74 -6.87
CA ALA A 72 -0.07 11.64 -6.25
C ALA A 72 -0.39 12.07 -4.81
N TRP A 73 -1.26 11.33 -4.10
CA TRP A 73 -1.49 11.60 -2.68
C TRP A 73 -0.27 11.19 -1.85
N GLN A 74 -0.02 11.92 -0.78
CA GLN A 74 1.04 11.57 0.17
C GLN A 74 0.72 10.24 0.90
N PRO A 75 1.76 9.48 1.32
CA PRO A 75 1.54 8.17 1.95
C PRO A 75 0.67 8.19 3.20
N ASP A 76 0.76 9.22 4.02
CA ASP A 76 -0.06 9.35 5.23
C ASP A 76 -1.54 9.46 4.88
N LYS A 77 -1.86 10.14 3.78
CA LYS A 77 -3.23 10.31 3.34
C LYS A 77 -3.81 9.02 2.76
N THR A 78 -3.03 8.27 1.98
CA THR A 78 -3.48 6.96 1.48
C THR A 78 -3.65 5.96 2.61
N ALA A 79 -2.78 6.00 3.61
CA ALA A 79 -2.89 5.14 4.78
C ALA A 79 -4.18 5.38 5.56
N LYS A 80 -4.62 6.63 5.67
CA LYS A 80 -5.90 6.96 6.33
C LYS A 80 -7.10 6.41 5.60
N GLN A 81 -6.99 6.16 4.31
CA GLN A 81 -8.06 5.53 3.52
C GLN A 81 -8.12 4.02 3.69
N GLY A 82 -7.20 3.44 4.45
CA GLY A 82 -7.16 2.02 4.71
C GLY A 82 -6.15 1.24 3.87
N MET A 83 -5.27 1.95 3.16
CA MET A 83 -4.26 1.31 2.33
C MET A 83 -2.99 1.07 3.15
N GLY A 84 -2.61 -0.20 3.33
CA GLY A 84 -1.38 -0.56 4.02
C GLY A 84 -0.32 -1.01 3.03
N HIS A 85 0.93 -0.67 3.29
CA HIS A 85 2.07 -1.12 2.50
C HIS A 85 3.05 -1.86 3.40
N VAL A 86 3.39 -3.09 3.02
CA VAL A 86 4.40 -3.88 3.72
C VAL A 86 5.67 -3.86 2.87
N PRO A 87 6.67 -3.06 3.25
CA PRO A 87 7.90 -2.94 2.48
C PRO A 87 8.80 -4.16 2.65
N GLU A 88 9.74 -4.28 1.73
CA GLU A 88 10.82 -5.27 1.84
C GLU A 88 11.79 -4.84 2.94
N GLY A 89 12.43 -5.80 3.61
CA GLY A 89 13.55 -5.50 4.50
C GLY A 89 13.21 -5.23 5.95
N ARG A 90 12.04 -5.66 6.43
CA ARG A 90 11.69 -5.56 7.86
C ARG A 90 11.90 -4.16 8.43
N GLU A 91 11.26 -3.16 7.86
CA GLU A 91 11.39 -1.77 8.31
C GLU A 91 10.66 -1.55 9.64
N VAL A 92 11.26 -2.03 10.72
CA VAL A 92 10.74 -1.87 12.08
C VAL A 92 11.52 -0.79 12.83
N PHE A 93 10.94 -0.33 13.93
CA PHE A 93 11.63 0.57 14.86
C PHE A 93 12.49 -0.28 15.81
N PRO A 94 13.82 -0.33 15.63
CA PRO A 94 14.66 -1.28 16.35
C PRO A 94 14.77 -1.01 17.86
N PHE A 95 14.50 0.24 18.30
CA PHE A 95 14.56 0.61 19.70
C PHE A 95 13.22 0.49 20.42
N LEU A 96 12.15 0.13 19.71
CA LEU A 96 10.84 -0.12 20.29
C LEU A 96 10.64 -1.61 20.49
N SER A 97 9.80 -1.98 21.45
CA SER A 97 9.42 -3.38 21.66
C SER A 97 8.57 -3.90 20.51
N VAL A 98 8.35 -5.21 20.46
CA VAL A 98 7.44 -5.83 19.50
C VAL A 98 6.04 -5.21 19.63
N LYS A 99 5.53 -5.10 20.86
CA LYS A 99 4.21 -4.53 21.12
C LYS A 99 4.14 -3.07 20.64
N GLU A 100 5.15 -2.27 20.93
CA GLU A 100 5.19 -0.87 20.51
C GLU A 100 5.22 -0.75 18.98
N ASN A 101 5.96 -1.62 18.27
CA ASN A 101 5.95 -1.65 16.82
C ASN A 101 4.57 -1.95 16.27
N LEU A 102 3.87 -2.92 16.87
CA LEU A 102 2.50 -3.27 16.47
C LEU A 102 1.54 -2.09 16.71
N GLU A 103 1.68 -1.41 17.85
CA GLU A 103 0.85 -0.25 18.18
C GLU A 103 1.08 0.90 17.19
N MET A 104 2.30 1.10 16.73
CA MET A 104 2.61 2.09 15.69
C MET A 104 1.87 1.80 14.39
N GLY A 105 1.68 0.52 14.06
CA GLY A 105 0.90 0.11 12.89
C GLY A 105 -0.58 0.48 13.00
N ALA A 106 -1.09 0.70 14.20
CA ALA A 106 -2.46 1.11 14.44
C ALA A 106 -2.64 2.63 14.60
N TYR A 107 -1.63 3.40 14.21
CA TYR A 107 -1.57 4.85 14.38
C TYR A 107 -2.85 5.58 13.90
N ASN A 108 -3.42 5.15 12.80
CA ASN A 108 -4.60 5.78 12.21
C ASN A 108 -5.93 5.23 12.73
N ARG A 109 -5.89 4.30 13.68
CA ARG A 109 -7.09 3.67 14.24
C ARG A 109 -7.50 4.36 15.53
N LYS A 110 -8.82 4.51 15.74
CA LYS A 110 -9.35 5.26 16.87
C LYS A 110 -9.98 4.39 17.96
N GLY A 111 -10.30 3.13 17.70
CA GLY A 111 -10.94 2.25 18.65
C GLY A 111 -9.94 1.49 19.51
N LYS A 112 -9.72 1.92 20.76
CA LYS A 112 -8.77 1.24 21.65
C LYS A 112 -9.13 -0.23 21.89
N ASN A 113 -10.43 -0.54 22.05
CA ASN A 113 -10.87 -1.90 22.28
C ASN A 113 -10.59 -2.78 21.06
N GLU A 114 -10.81 -2.27 19.87
CA GLU A 114 -10.51 -3.00 18.64
C GLU A 114 -9.02 -3.24 18.47
N ILE A 115 -8.20 -2.26 18.85
CA ILE A 115 -6.74 -2.40 18.80
C ILE A 115 -6.29 -3.47 19.78
N ASP A 116 -6.82 -3.48 21.00
CA ASP A 116 -6.48 -4.48 22.01
C ASP A 116 -6.90 -5.88 21.57
N ASP A 117 -8.07 -6.03 20.97
CA ASP A 117 -8.56 -7.30 20.44
C ASP A 117 -7.65 -7.79 19.31
N ASP A 118 -7.24 -6.91 18.43
CA ASP A 118 -6.34 -7.27 17.32
C ASP A 118 -4.95 -7.65 17.82
N LEU A 119 -4.44 -6.96 18.84
CA LEU A 119 -3.17 -7.34 19.48
C LEU A 119 -3.25 -8.75 20.07
N GLU A 120 -4.35 -9.06 20.74
CA GLU A 120 -4.56 -10.39 21.30
C GLU A 120 -4.58 -11.45 20.20
N MET A 121 -5.25 -11.18 19.09
CA MET A 121 -5.29 -12.06 17.93
C MET A 121 -3.88 -12.27 17.34
N VAL A 122 -3.11 -11.19 17.18
CA VAL A 122 -1.75 -11.27 16.65
C VAL A 122 -0.86 -12.13 17.55
N PHE A 123 -0.92 -11.93 18.86
CA PHE A 123 -0.13 -12.73 19.79
C PHE A 123 -0.62 -14.17 19.90
N HIS A 124 -1.85 -14.46 19.52
CA HIS A 124 -2.33 -15.82 19.40
C HIS A 124 -1.63 -16.56 18.25
N TYR A 125 -1.47 -15.89 17.09
CA TYR A 125 -0.80 -16.47 15.93
C TYR A 125 0.72 -16.39 16.01
N PHE A 126 1.25 -15.41 16.69
CA PHE A 126 2.70 -15.18 16.84
C PHE A 126 3.03 -14.98 18.32
N PRO A 127 3.06 -16.07 19.11
CA PRO A 127 3.30 -15.99 20.56
C PRO A 127 4.70 -15.53 20.93
#